data_f78a992d2a5fae034a6a8ed665fe3448
#
_entry.id   f78a992d2a5fae034a6a8ed665fe3448
#
_cell.length_a   1.000
_cell.length_b   1.000
_cell.length_c   1.000
_cell.angle_alpha   90.00
_cell.angle_beta   90.00
_cell.angle_gamma   90.00
#
_symmetry.space_group_name_H-M   'P 1'
#
loop_
_entity.id
_entity.type
_entity.pdbx_description
1 polymer ?
#
loop_
_entity_poly.entity_id
_entity_poly.type
_entity_poly.pdbx_seq_one_letter_code
_entity_poly.pdbx_strand_id
1 'polypeptide(L)'
;MKMKLLFFFVTAAVYPLLVGAVALIVRLINFSAGTDPAGAGMARGFTFIYSSIFVCIVWFILSIVLAQVYFRAWWIGLLAPVTVAIILQAIFFGQNYIRDHVPHSYTEYDADGNVCETGKKLRFRRHGKITEYRSDGTVWSVETYRHGEPDGPCEFFYPDGKMMAKGREKGHDRKLTGIPDGTWSYYRQDGRLDDRRIYEKGELLSSEKYLYYCDSAGLICTIADRRPFTGRLEKTGIVRKAFFPNLFTTQVKEGVCDGGYCEYYTIDGRLTVAKTATYIDGKLDGAVKTYHPNGRVEVPGIYKTML
;
A
#
# COMPACT_ATOMS: atom_id res chain seq x y z
N MET A 1 -17.14 43.12 39.52
CA MET A 1 -16.54 41.80 39.16
C MET A 1 -17.32 41.14 38.02
N LYS A 2 -18.63 40.98 38.11
CA LYS A 2 -19.48 40.33 37.09
C LYS A 2 -19.34 40.90 35.68
N MET A 3 -19.28 42.22 35.51
CA MET A 3 -19.17 42.87 34.21
C MET A 3 -17.81 42.65 33.52
N LYS A 4 -16.72 42.59 34.28
CA LYS A 4 -15.37 42.25 33.74
C LYS A 4 -15.30 40.80 33.27
N LEU A 5 -15.95 39.91 34.02
CA LEU A 5 -16.04 38.50 33.66
C LEU A 5 -16.90 38.30 32.41
N LEU A 6 -18.02 38.99 32.29
CA LEU A 6 -18.86 38.96 31.10
C LEU A 6 -18.10 39.48 29.86
N PHE A 7 -17.37 40.59 29.99
CA PHE A 7 -16.55 41.13 28.92
C PHE A 7 -15.49 40.09 28.45
N PHE A 8 -14.84 39.43 29.41
CA PHE A 8 -13.87 38.38 29.10
C PHE A 8 -14.50 37.24 28.29
N PHE A 9 -15.66 36.72 28.71
CA PHE A 9 -16.35 35.64 27.98
C PHE A 9 -16.86 36.08 26.61
N VAL A 10 -17.38 37.28 26.47
CA VAL A 10 -17.84 37.82 25.19
C VAL A 10 -16.66 37.97 24.23
N THR A 11 -15.55 38.56 24.66
CA THR A 11 -14.37 38.73 23.80
C THR A 11 -13.75 37.39 23.42
N ALA A 12 -13.73 36.39 24.31
CA ALA A 12 -13.27 35.07 24.03
C ALA A 12 -14.15 34.29 23.04
N ALA A 13 -15.49 34.48 23.13
CA ALA A 13 -16.46 33.82 22.25
C ALA A 13 -16.50 34.41 20.83
N VAL A 14 -16.33 35.74 20.71
CA VAL A 14 -16.36 36.43 19.40
C VAL A 14 -15.20 36.02 18.49
N TYR A 15 -14.02 35.73 19.07
CA TYR A 15 -12.85 35.34 18.29
C TYR A 15 -13.06 34.10 17.42
N PRO A 16 -13.51 32.93 17.92
CA PRO A 16 -13.71 31.73 17.09
C PRO A 16 -14.85 31.96 16.06
N LEU A 17 -15.85 32.80 16.35
CA LEU A 17 -16.90 33.16 15.39
C LEU A 17 -16.34 33.94 14.21
N LEU A 18 -15.43 34.90 14.46
CA LEU A 18 -14.76 35.67 13.41
C LEU A 18 -13.86 34.78 12.54
N VAL A 19 -13.09 33.90 13.15
CA VAL A 19 -12.23 32.92 12.40
C VAL A 19 -13.11 31.99 11.57
N GLY A 20 -14.21 31.51 12.11
CA GLY A 20 -15.20 30.71 11.40
C GLY A 20 -15.82 31.42 10.19
N ALA A 21 -16.17 32.70 10.36
CA ALA A 21 -16.67 33.53 9.27
C ALA A 21 -15.65 33.76 8.16
N VAL A 22 -14.39 34.03 8.52
CA VAL A 22 -13.29 34.12 7.55
C VAL A 22 -13.11 32.78 6.79
N ALA A 23 -13.16 31.65 7.48
CA ALA A 23 -13.07 30.33 6.86
C ALA A 23 -14.20 30.10 5.85
N LEU A 24 -15.42 30.48 6.21
CA LEU A 24 -16.59 30.39 5.33
C LEU A 24 -16.44 31.28 4.10
N ILE A 25 -16.02 32.54 4.27
CA ILE A 25 -15.81 33.50 3.19
C ILE A 25 -14.71 32.97 2.21
N VAL A 26 -13.59 32.53 2.74
CA VAL A 26 -12.50 31.95 1.92
C VAL A 26 -12.98 30.73 1.16
N ARG A 27 -13.82 29.88 1.78
CA ARG A 27 -14.42 28.72 1.11
C ARG A 27 -15.37 29.12 -0.01
N LEU A 28 -16.19 30.15 0.17
CA LEU A 28 -17.16 30.67 -0.83
C LEU A 28 -16.43 31.31 -2.01
N ILE A 29 -15.42 32.14 -1.76
CA ILE A 29 -14.63 32.82 -2.82
C ILE A 29 -13.89 31.76 -3.68
N ASN A 30 -13.33 30.74 -3.06
CA ASN A 30 -12.55 29.70 -3.76
C ASN A 30 -13.41 28.63 -4.48
N PHE A 31 -14.73 28.58 -4.21
CA PHE A 31 -15.64 27.71 -4.95
C PHE A 31 -15.81 28.16 -6.41
N SER A 32 -15.55 29.44 -6.71
CA SER A 32 -15.65 30.00 -8.06
C SER A 32 -14.36 29.95 -8.87
N ALA A 33 -13.21 29.62 -8.28
CA ALA A 33 -11.91 29.54 -8.96
C ALA A 33 -11.59 28.07 -9.31
N GLY A 34 -12.18 27.58 -10.39
CA GLY A 34 -11.91 26.24 -10.91
C GLY A 34 -10.59 26.14 -11.65
N THR A 35 -10.06 24.95 -11.74
CA THR A 35 -9.27 24.25 -12.77
C THR A 35 -7.91 23.64 -12.41
N ASP A 36 -7.27 23.95 -11.28
CA ASP A 36 -6.07 23.24 -10.85
C ASP A 36 -6.18 22.74 -9.40
N PRO A 37 -6.42 21.41 -9.17
CA PRO A 37 -6.69 20.90 -7.82
C PRO A 37 -5.52 21.01 -6.85
N ALA A 38 -4.28 20.91 -7.32
CA ALA A 38 -3.10 20.89 -6.46
C ALA A 38 -2.63 22.31 -6.08
N GLY A 39 -2.51 23.21 -7.04
CA GLY A 39 -2.11 24.60 -6.82
C GLY A 39 -3.19 25.41 -6.07
N ALA A 40 -4.46 25.16 -6.40
CA ALA A 40 -5.59 25.79 -5.72
C ALA A 40 -5.70 25.39 -4.22
N GLY A 41 -5.35 24.15 -3.86
CA GLY A 41 -5.35 23.68 -2.47
C GLY A 41 -4.32 24.42 -1.61
N MET A 42 -3.12 24.62 -2.13
CA MET A 42 -2.04 25.30 -1.43
C MET A 42 -2.32 26.81 -1.27
N ALA A 43 -2.79 27.49 -2.33
CA ALA A 43 -3.19 28.90 -2.30
C ALA A 43 -4.32 29.15 -1.30
N ARG A 44 -5.32 28.27 -1.23
CA ARG A 44 -6.41 28.32 -0.24
C ARG A 44 -5.89 28.25 1.20
N GLY A 45 -4.95 27.33 1.46
CA GLY A 45 -4.34 27.20 2.77
C GLY A 45 -3.62 28.46 3.22
N PHE A 46 -2.82 29.08 2.35
CA PHE A 46 -2.13 30.34 2.63
C PHE A 46 -3.10 31.50 2.83
N THR A 47 -4.09 31.68 1.95
CA THR A 47 -5.11 32.74 2.09
C THR A 47 -5.87 32.63 3.40
N PHE A 48 -6.27 31.42 3.80
CA PHE A 48 -6.94 31.18 5.09
C PHE A 48 -6.04 31.53 6.27
N ILE A 49 -4.77 31.12 6.26
CA ILE A 49 -3.82 31.39 7.33
C ILE A 49 -3.60 32.90 7.49
N TYR A 50 -3.29 33.61 6.39
CA TYR A 50 -3.03 35.05 6.46
C TYR A 50 -4.26 35.87 6.87
N SER A 51 -5.44 35.56 6.34
CA SER A 51 -6.66 36.25 6.75
C SER A 51 -7.04 35.97 8.20
N SER A 52 -6.83 34.76 8.69
CA SER A 52 -7.04 34.42 10.09
C SER A 52 -6.09 35.18 11.03
N ILE A 53 -4.81 35.26 10.68
CA ILE A 53 -3.79 36.03 11.43
C ILE A 53 -4.19 37.52 11.48
N PHE A 54 -4.57 38.09 10.35
CA PHE A 54 -4.99 39.50 10.29
C PHE A 54 -6.18 39.79 11.20
N VAL A 55 -7.23 38.97 11.14
CA VAL A 55 -8.41 39.09 12.00
C VAL A 55 -8.04 38.93 13.48
N CYS A 56 -7.13 38.05 13.84
CA CYS A 56 -6.64 37.89 15.18
C CYS A 56 -5.93 39.14 15.71
N ILE A 57 -5.09 39.77 14.89
CA ILE A 57 -4.36 41.00 15.26
C ILE A 57 -5.35 42.14 15.47
N VAL A 58 -6.28 42.34 14.56
CA VAL A 58 -7.31 43.40 14.68
C VAL A 58 -8.15 43.22 15.95
N TRP A 59 -8.62 41.99 16.21
CA TRP A 59 -9.42 41.70 17.40
C TRP A 59 -8.62 41.85 18.69
N PHE A 60 -7.34 41.47 18.68
CA PHE A 60 -6.42 41.64 19.81
C PHE A 60 -6.30 43.13 20.18
N ILE A 61 -6.02 43.99 19.22
CA ILE A 61 -5.90 45.44 19.43
C ILE A 61 -7.23 45.99 19.93
N LEU A 62 -8.35 45.66 19.30
CA LEU A 62 -9.68 46.12 19.66
C LEU A 62 -10.05 45.71 21.10
N SER A 63 -9.73 44.49 21.52
CA SER A 63 -10.02 44.01 22.88
C SER A 63 -9.25 44.79 23.97
N ILE A 64 -7.99 45.16 23.68
CA ILE A 64 -7.19 46.01 24.58
C ILE A 64 -7.80 47.42 24.70
N VAL A 65 -8.14 48.02 23.55
CA VAL A 65 -8.74 49.39 23.52
C VAL A 65 -10.06 49.41 24.27
N LEU A 66 -10.96 48.47 24.01
CA LEU A 66 -12.24 48.37 24.69
C LEU A 66 -12.09 48.15 26.20
N ALA A 67 -11.14 47.28 26.61
CA ALA A 67 -10.87 47.05 28.03
C ALA A 67 -10.32 48.31 28.72
N GLN A 68 -9.49 49.10 28.05
CA GLN A 68 -8.97 50.36 28.57
C GLN A 68 -10.08 51.43 28.68
N VAL A 69 -10.96 51.53 27.67
CA VAL A 69 -12.06 52.51 27.65
C VAL A 69 -13.09 52.21 28.73
N TYR A 70 -13.55 50.96 28.83
CA TYR A 70 -14.64 50.60 29.75
C TYR A 70 -14.19 50.30 31.17
N PHE A 71 -12.99 49.77 31.39
CA PHE A 71 -12.58 49.27 32.69
C PHE A 71 -11.30 49.93 33.23
N ARG A 72 -10.64 50.80 32.46
CA ARG A 72 -9.31 51.36 32.75
C ARG A 72 -8.27 50.28 33.15
N ALA A 73 -8.43 49.09 32.56
CA ALA A 73 -7.60 47.93 32.89
C ALA A 73 -7.28 47.14 31.60
N TRP A 74 -6.27 47.61 30.89
CA TRP A 74 -5.83 47.04 29.59
C TRP A 74 -5.49 45.55 29.64
N TRP A 75 -5.00 45.06 30.77
CA TRP A 75 -4.65 43.67 30.99
C TRP A 75 -5.84 42.70 30.86
N ILE A 76 -7.08 43.14 31.10
CA ILE A 76 -8.30 42.34 30.89
C ILE A 76 -8.48 42.04 29.40
N GLY A 77 -8.14 43.00 28.53
CA GLY A 77 -8.18 42.81 27.09
C GLY A 77 -7.15 41.85 26.56
N LEU A 78 -6.01 41.70 27.27
CA LEU A 78 -4.96 40.71 26.91
C LEU A 78 -5.34 39.29 27.29
N LEU A 79 -6.05 39.09 28.41
CA LEU A 79 -6.35 37.75 28.91
C LEU A 79 -7.19 36.92 27.95
N ALA A 80 -8.23 37.54 27.37
CA ALA A 80 -9.14 36.84 26.47
C ALA A 80 -8.45 36.28 25.20
N PRO A 81 -7.73 37.09 24.40
CA PRO A 81 -7.03 36.56 23.21
C PRO A 81 -5.90 35.57 23.54
N VAL A 82 -5.20 35.80 24.67
CA VAL A 82 -4.14 34.86 25.11
C VAL A 82 -4.71 33.48 25.46
N THR A 83 -5.82 33.45 26.22
CA THR A 83 -6.44 32.15 26.57
C THR A 83 -7.01 31.45 25.33
N VAL A 84 -7.61 32.17 24.38
CA VAL A 84 -8.08 31.59 23.12
C VAL A 84 -6.90 31.05 22.31
N ALA A 85 -5.79 31.79 22.22
CA ALA A 85 -4.58 31.31 21.52
C ALA A 85 -4.03 30.02 22.14
N ILE A 86 -3.96 29.91 23.47
CA ILE A 86 -3.53 28.71 24.18
C ILE A 86 -4.48 27.53 23.88
N ILE A 87 -5.79 27.74 23.91
CA ILE A 87 -6.77 26.69 23.62
C ILE A 87 -6.63 26.23 22.17
N LEU A 88 -6.54 27.14 21.20
CA LEU A 88 -6.37 26.77 19.79
C LEU A 88 -5.06 26.01 19.56
N GLN A 89 -4.00 26.43 20.22
CA GLN A 89 -2.71 25.75 20.15
C GLN A 89 -2.80 24.34 20.74
N ALA A 90 -3.47 24.17 21.88
CA ALA A 90 -3.70 22.87 22.49
C ALA A 90 -4.55 21.94 21.60
N ILE A 91 -5.60 22.48 20.95
CA ILE A 91 -6.40 21.74 19.97
C ILE A 91 -5.53 21.32 18.76
N PHE A 92 -4.74 22.24 18.21
CA PHE A 92 -3.85 21.97 17.09
C PHE A 92 -2.83 20.88 17.41
N PHE A 93 -2.16 20.98 18.56
CA PHE A 93 -1.22 19.95 19.02
C PHE A 93 -1.94 18.62 19.31
N GLY A 94 -3.13 18.68 19.91
CA GLY A 94 -3.94 17.48 20.17
C GLY A 94 -4.35 16.76 18.88
N GLN A 95 -4.82 17.49 17.87
CA GLN A 95 -5.16 16.93 16.57
C GLN A 95 -3.96 16.31 15.85
N ASN A 96 -2.80 16.99 15.87
CA ASN A 96 -1.56 16.47 15.32
C ASN A 96 -1.10 15.22 16.07
N TYR A 97 -1.18 15.24 17.39
CA TYR A 97 -0.83 14.07 18.22
C TYR A 97 -1.72 12.86 17.88
N ILE A 98 -3.05 13.06 17.77
CA ILE A 98 -4.00 12.00 17.41
C ILE A 98 -3.67 11.46 16.01
N ARG A 99 -3.49 12.33 15.01
CA ARG A 99 -3.15 11.94 13.64
C ARG A 99 -1.85 11.11 13.57
N ASP A 100 -0.88 11.45 14.42
CA ASP A 100 0.44 10.82 14.40
C ASP A 100 0.54 9.55 15.25
N HIS A 101 -0.39 9.33 16.20
CA HIS A 101 -0.32 8.22 17.16
C HIS A 101 -1.53 7.29 17.14
N VAL A 102 -2.65 7.72 16.52
CA VAL A 102 -3.86 6.90 16.44
C VAL A 102 -4.08 6.44 14.99
N PRO A 103 -4.09 5.13 14.72
CA PRO A 103 -4.40 4.62 13.39
C PRO A 103 -5.84 4.98 12.99
N HIS A 104 -6.02 5.53 11.79
CA HIS A 104 -7.32 5.89 11.24
C HIS A 104 -7.67 5.03 10.04
N SER A 105 -8.95 4.66 9.92
CA SER A 105 -9.46 3.86 8.81
C SER A 105 -9.45 4.65 7.51
N TYR A 106 -9.19 3.97 6.40
CA TYR A 106 -9.26 4.52 5.05
C TYR A 106 -9.82 3.50 4.07
N THR A 107 -10.30 4.01 2.95
CA THR A 107 -10.70 3.25 1.77
C THR A 107 -10.09 3.92 0.55
N GLU A 108 -9.42 3.15 -0.29
CA GLU A 108 -8.90 3.60 -1.58
C GLU A 108 -9.72 3.01 -2.72
N TYR A 109 -9.83 3.76 -3.80
CA TYR A 109 -10.61 3.41 -4.98
C TYR A 109 -9.68 3.38 -6.20
N ASP A 110 -9.99 2.50 -7.14
CA ASP A 110 -9.33 2.46 -8.45
C ASP A 110 -9.83 3.59 -9.37
N ALA A 111 -9.29 3.63 -10.61
CA ALA A 111 -9.67 4.64 -11.60
C ALA A 111 -11.15 4.53 -12.03
N ASP A 112 -11.77 3.37 -11.89
CA ASP A 112 -13.15 3.09 -12.26
C ASP A 112 -14.12 3.35 -11.09
N GLY A 113 -13.59 3.70 -9.90
CA GLY A 113 -14.36 3.99 -8.69
C GLY A 113 -14.69 2.76 -7.84
N ASN A 114 -14.12 1.59 -8.12
CA ASN A 114 -14.28 0.41 -7.29
C ASN A 114 -13.32 0.46 -6.10
N VAL A 115 -13.73 -0.10 -4.97
CA VAL A 115 -12.85 -0.23 -3.80
C VAL A 115 -11.70 -1.17 -4.15
N CYS A 116 -10.45 -0.68 -4.05
CA CYS A 116 -9.25 -1.47 -4.28
C CYS A 116 -8.51 -1.83 -2.98
N GLU A 117 -8.65 -1.03 -1.93
CA GLU A 117 -7.98 -1.29 -0.65
C GLU A 117 -8.76 -0.71 0.53
N THR A 118 -8.81 -1.43 1.65
CA THR A 118 -9.33 -0.95 2.93
C THR A 118 -8.40 -1.30 4.07
N GLY A 119 -8.35 -0.45 5.09
CA GLY A 119 -7.52 -0.74 6.25
C GLY A 119 -7.31 0.45 7.16
N LYS A 120 -6.16 0.50 7.82
CA LYS A 120 -5.76 1.61 8.68
C LYS A 120 -4.42 2.18 8.27
N LYS A 121 -4.27 3.50 8.40
CA LYS A 121 -3.00 4.22 8.24
C LYS A 121 -2.60 4.90 9.53
N LEU A 122 -1.29 4.88 9.83
CA LEU A 122 -0.65 5.64 10.87
C LEU A 122 0.43 6.51 10.22
N ARG A 123 0.37 7.83 10.40
CA ARG A 123 1.29 8.78 9.72
C ARG A 123 1.36 8.55 8.20
N PHE A 124 0.20 8.35 7.55
CA PHE A 124 0.06 8.09 6.12
C PHE A 124 0.63 6.74 5.63
N ARG A 125 1.12 5.88 6.52
CA ARG A 125 1.63 4.54 6.19
C ARG A 125 0.63 3.47 6.57
N ARG A 126 0.54 2.40 5.79
CA ARG A 126 -0.27 1.21 6.11
C ARG A 126 0.07 0.71 7.51
N HIS A 127 -0.94 0.41 8.32
CA HIS A 127 -0.78 -0.07 9.70
C HIS A 127 -1.91 -1.01 10.09
N GLY A 128 -1.54 -2.15 10.72
CA GLY A 128 -2.49 -3.20 11.05
C GLY A 128 -2.97 -3.98 9.84
N LYS A 129 -4.17 -4.50 9.89
CA LYS A 129 -4.76 -5.35 8.85
C LYS A 129 -5.21 -4.51 7.66
N ILE A 130 -4.72 -4.84 6.47
CA ILE A 130 -5.06 -4.24 5.19
C ILE A 130 -5.71 -5.31 4.33
N THR A 131 -6.81 -4.97 3.67
CA THR A 131 -7.52 -5.85 2.73
C THR A 131 -7.43 -5.24 1.35
N GLU A 132 -6.92 -5.99 0.39
CA GLU A 132 -6.87 -5.61 -1.02
C GLU A 132 -7.95 -6.36 -1.80
N TYR A 133 -8.56 -5.67 -2.77
CA TYR A 133 -9.65 -6.19 -3.58
C TYR A 133 -9.25 -6.21 -5.06
N ARG A 134 -9.84 -7.14 -5.79
CA ARG A 134 -9.79 -7.15 -7.25
C ARG A 134 -10.81 -6.16 -7.82
N SER A 135 -10.71 -5.87 -9.11
CA SER A 135 -11.65 -4.99 -9.83
C SER A 135 -13.10 -5.49 -9.83
N ASP A 136 -13.33 -6.80 -9.62
CA ASP A 136 -14.65 -7.41 -9.46
C ASP A 136 -15.21 -7.32 -8.03
N GLY A 137 -14.47 -6.67 -7.11
CA GLY A 137 -14.83 -6.51 -5.70
C GLY A 137 -14.52 -7.73 -4.83
N THR A 138 -13.99 -8.81 -5.37
CA THR A 138 -13.56 -9.97 -4.58
C THR A 138 -12.26 -9.68 -3.84
N VAL A 139 -12.10 -10.24 -2.62
CA VAL A 139 -10.88 -10.08 -1.84
C VAL A 139 -9.73 -10.78 -2.54
N TRP A 140 -8.62 -10.04 -2.74
CA TRP A 140 -7.36 -10.58 -3.23
C TRP A 140 -6.48 -11.05 -2.09
N SER A 141 -6.18 -10.13 -1.15
CA SER A 141 -5.32 -10.43 -0.02
C SER A 141 -5.78 -9.75 1.26
N VAL A 142 -5.33 -10.32 2.36
CA VAL A 142 -5.42 -9.72 3.68
C VAL A 142 -4.04 -9.82 4.32
N GLU A 143 -3.39 -8.68 4.52
CA GLU A 143 -2.01 -8.61 4.98
C GLU A 143 -1.90 -7.74 6.22
N THR A 144 -0.88 -7.98 7.06
CA THR A 144 -0.62 -7.20 8.26
C THR A 144 0.59 -6.32 8.07
N TYR A 145 0.41 -5.01 8.29
CA TYR A 145 1.44 -3.99 8.13
C TYR A 145 1.83 -3.34 9.44
N ARG A 146 3.10 -2.99 9.58
CA ARG A 146 3.63 -2.17 10.66
C ARG A 146 4.49 -1.05 10.08
N HIS A 147 4.06 0.20 10.30
CA HIS A 147 4.75 1.41 9.80
C HIS A 147 5.00 1.44 8.28
N GLY A 148 4.11 0.82 7.52
CA GLY A 148 4.17 0.79 6.05
C GLY A 148 4.84 -0.42 5.46
N GLU A 149 5.36 -1.33 6.29
CA GLU A 149 5.99 -2.57 5.85
C GLU A 149 5.15 -3.78 6.23
N PRO A 150 5.05 -4.82 5.37
CA PRO A 150 4.48 -6.10 5.75
C PRO A 150 5.21 -6.66 6.98
N ASP A 151 4.49 -6.91 8.06
CA ASP A 151 5.05 -7.50 9.28
C ASP A 151 3.95 -8.25 10.03
N GLY A 152 3.68 -9.47 9.61
CA GLY A 152 2.69 -10.31 10.26
C GLY A 152 2.04 -11.35 9.36
N PRO A 153 0.94 -11.94 9.81
CA PRO A 153 0.18 -12.90 9.03
C PRO A 153 -0.42 -12.28 7.78
N CYS A 154 -0.41 -13.07 6.70
CA CYS A 154 -1.00 -12.73 5.42
C CYS A 154 -1.81 -13.91 4.87
N GLU A 155 -2.86 -13.60 4.15
CA GLU A 155 -3.79 -14.53 3.53
C GLU A 155 -4.10 -14.06 2.10
N PHE A 156 -4.12 -14.99 1.15
CA PHE A 156 -4.42 -14.74 -0.25
C PHE A 156 -5.56 -15.62 -0.70
N PHE A 157 -6.40 -15.11 -1.58
CA PHE A 157 -7.64 -15.76 -1.97
C PHE A 157 -7.77 -15.91 -3.48
N TYR A 158 -8.41 -16.99 -3.92
CA TYR A 158 -8.89 -17.16 -5.28
C TYR A 158 -10.07 -16.21 -5.57
N PRO A 159 -10.42 -15.97 -6.86
CA PRO A 159 -11.59 -15.15 -7.21
C PRO A 159 -12.91 -15.70 -6.65
N ASP A 160 -13.01 -17.01 -6.41
CA ASP A 160 -14.17 -17.64 -5.79
C ASP A 160 -14.21 -17.52 -4.25
N GLY A 161 -13.29 -16.73 -3.67
CA GLY A 161 -13.19 -16.46 -2.23
C GLY A 161 -12.52 -17.57 -1.40
N LYS A 162 -12.13 -18.69 -2.03
CA LYS A 162 -11.41 -19.74 -1.31
C LYS A 162 -9.97 -19.35 -1.03
N MET A 163 -9.44 -19.87 0.08
CA MET A 163 -8.03 -19.66 0.46
C MET A 163 -7.10 -20.19 -0.62
N MET A 164 -6.15 -19.36 -1.05
CA MET A 164 -5.10 -19.69 -2.01
C MET A 164 -3.77 -19.96 -1.31
N ALA A 165 -3.40 -19.08 -0.38
CA ALA A 165 -2.19 -19.21 0.42
C ALA A 165 -2.34 -18.48 1.74
N LYS A 166 -1.63 -18.95 2.77
CA LYS A 166 -1.47 -18.23 4.03
C LYS A 166 -0.08 -18.44 4.59
N GLY A 167 0.43 -17.43 5.26
CA GLY A 167 1.74 -17.45 5.86
C GLY A 167 2.02 -16.21 6.67
N ARG A 168 3.27 -15.85 6.75
CA ARG A 168 3.74 -14.64 7.39
C ARG A 168 4.75 -13.94 6.51
N GLU A 169 4.70 -12.61 6.50
CA GLU A 169 5.67 -11.77 5.83
C GLU A 169 6.42 -10.89 6.84
N LYS A 170 7.66 -10.51 6.51
CA LYS A 170 8.49 -9.65 7.33
C LYS A 170 9.33 -8.73 6.45
N GLY A 171 8.92 -7.44 6.40
CA GLY A 171 9.52 -6.45 5.50
C GLY A 171 9.15 -6.68 4.04
N HIS A 172 9.73 -5.90 3.15
CA HIS A 172 9.55 -6.01 1.70
C HIS A 172 10.89 -6.03 0.96
N ASP A 173 10.89 -6.63 -0.21
CA ASP A 173 12.04 -6.62 -1.11
C ASP A 173 12.11 -5.29 -1.90
N ARG A 174 13.14 -5.19 -2.80
CA ARG A 174 13.31 -4.00 -3.67
C ARG A 174 12.12 -3.73 -4.59
N LYS A 175 11.24 -4.70 -4.82
CA LYS A 175 10.02 -4.57 -5.63
C LYS A 175 8.78 -4.29 -4.80
N LEU A 176 8.94 -3.98 -3.50
CA LEU A 176 7.86 -3.75 -2.55
C LEU A 176 6.95 -4.96 -2.33
N THR A 177 7.44 -6.17 -2.61
CA THR A 177 6.74 -7.41 -2.34
C THR A 177 7.12 -7.90 -0.95
N GLY A 178 6.16 -8.39 -0.18
CA GLY A 178 6.41 -8.94 1.16
C GLY A 178 7.42 -10.10 1.12
N ILE A 179 8.31 -10.14 2.11
CA ILE A 179 9.32 -11.19 2.24
C ILE A 179 8.73 -12.32 3.07
N PRO A 180 8.52 -13.51 2.50
CA PRO A 180 7.98 -14.64 3.24
C PRO A 180 8.94 -15.08 4.35
N ASP A 181 8.36 -15.36 5.54
CA ASP A 181 9.10 -15.81 6.72
C ASP A 181 8.29 -16.88 7.47
N GLY A 182 8.94 -17.97 7.89
CA GLY A 182 8.30 -19.10 8.56
C GLY A 182 7.49 -20.00 7.63
N THR A 183 6.48 -20.65 8.18
CA THR A 183 5.70 -21.67 7.47
C THR A 183 4.59 -21.03 6.62
N TRP A 184 4.55 -21.44 5.35
CA TRP A 184 3.52 -21.09 4.38
C TRP A 184 2.75 -22.32 3.96
N SER A 185 1.41 -22.19 3.86
CA SER A 185 0.51 -23.23 3.36
C SER A 185 -0.15 -22.73 2.08
N TYR A 186 -0.11 -23.55 1.04
CA TYR A 186 -0.69 -23.28 -0.28
C TYR A 186 -1.82 -24.28 -0.53
N TYR A 187 -2.92 -23.80 -1.08
CA TYR A 187 -4.13 -24.58 -1.29
C TYR A 187 -4.50 -24.57 -2.77
N ARG A 188 -5.13 -25.66 -3.23
CA ARG A 188 -5.78 -25.72 -4.53
C ARG A 188 -7.12 -25.00 -4.48
N GLN A 189 -7.68 -24.71 -5.65
CA GLN A 189 -9.01 -24.11 -5.77
C GLN A 189 -10.13 -25.00 -5.19
N ASP A 190 -9.93 -26.33 -5.09
CA ASP A 190 -10.85 -27.24 -4.41
C ASP A 190 -10.77 -27.14 -2.87
N GLY A 191 -9.86 -26.31 -2.32
CA GLY A 191 -9.65 -26.08 -0.88
C GLY A 191 -8.69 -27.06 -0.21
N ARG A 192 -8.17 -28.07 -0.94
CA ARG A 192 -7.20 -29.02 -0.39
C ARG A 192 -5.81 -28.41 -0.27
N LEU A 193 -5.07 -28.77 0.76
CA LEU A 193 -3.68 -28.38 0.91
C LEU A 193 -2.87 -28.97 -0.27
N ASP A 194 -2.14 -28.09 -0.97
CA ASP A 194 -1.30 -28.45 -2.12
C ASP A 194 0.17 -28.59 -1.73
N ASP A 195 0.67 -27.65 -0.93
CA ASP A 195 2.08 -27.62 -0.52
C ASP A 195 2.25 -26.89 0.81
N ARG A 196 3.22 -27.33 1.59
CA ARG A 196 3.69 -26.60 2.77
C ARG A 196 5.16 -26.29 2.59
N ARG A 197 5.51 -25.01 2.76
CA ARG A 197 6.87 -24.49 2.56
C ARG A 197 7.35 -23.79 3.82
N ILE A 198 8.64 -23.86 4.05
CA ILE A 198 9.31 -23.12 5.12
C ILE A 198 10.27 -22.12 4.46
N TYR A 199 10.16 -20.87 4.89
CA TYR A 199 11.01 -19.77 4.44
C TYR A 199 11.77 -19.17 5.63
N GLU A 200 12.97 -18.69 5.36
CA GLU A 200 13.73 -17.83 6.28
C GLU A 200 14.22 -16.63 5.50
N LYS A 201 13.77 -15.43 5.91
CA LYS A 201 14.11 -14.15 5.26
C LYS A 201 13.94 -14.16 3.73
N GLY A 202 12.90 -14.82 3.25
CA GLY A 202 12.58 -14.95 1.83
C GLY A 202 13.26 -16.11 1.10
N GLU A 203 14.19 -16.80 1.74
CA GLU A 203 14.81 -18.00 1.17
C GLU A 203 13.98 -19.24 1.47
N LEU A 204 13.73 -20.06 0.46
CA LEU A 204 13.03 -21.33 0.62
C LEU A 204 13.96 -22.37 1.27
N LEU A 205 13.58 -22.85 2.45
CA LEU A 205 14.31 -23.89 3.17
C LEU A 205 13.80 -25.30 2.86
N SER A 206 12.48 -25.45 2.73
CA SER A 206 11.87 -26.75 2.42
C SER A 206 10.51 -26.58 1.73
N SER A 207 10.09 -27.62 1.02
CA SER A 207 8.76 -27.81 0.45
C SER A 207 8.38 -29.27 0.61
N GLU A 208 7.10 -29.55 0.95
CA GLU A 208 6.62 -30.94 1.03
C GLU A 208 6.39 -31.57 -0.36
N LYS A 209 6.19 -30.72 -1.38
CA LYS A 209 5.81 -31.16 -2.73
C LYS A 209 6.93 -31.03 -3.77
N TYR A 210 7.73 -29.96 -3.69
CA TYR A 210 8.65 -29.59 -4.75
C TYR A 210 10.11 -29.86 -4.36
N LEU A 211 10.90 -30.27 -5.34
CA LEU A 211 12.32 -30.62 -5.17
C LEU A 211 13.26 -29.50 -5.62
N TYR A 212 12.74 -28.53 -6.39
CA TYR A 212 13.55 -27.49 -7.02
C TYR A 212 13.00 -26.09 -6.72
N TYR A 213 13.88 -25.11 -6.63
CA TYR A 213 13.54 -23.70 -6.49
C TYR A 213 14.43 -22.85 -7.40
N CYS A 214 13.99 -21.60 -7.65
CA CYS A 214 14.82 -20.61 -8.34
C CYS A 214 15.42 -19.67 -7.28
N ASP A 215 16.73 -19.58 -7.24
CA ASP A 215 17.44 -18.73 -6.28
C ASP A 215 17.36 -17.22 -6.63
N SER A 216 18.03 -16.38 -5.87
CA SER A 216 18.05 -14.93 -6.07
C SER A 216 18.78 -14.50 -7.36
N ALA A 217 19.71 -15.33 -7.86
CA ALA A 217 20.40 -15.13 -9.13
C ALA A 217 19.59 -15.63 -10.33
N GLY A 218 18.43 -16.31 -10.09
CA GLY A 218 17.60 -16.92 -11.12
C GLY A 218 18.02 -18.33 -11.51
N LEU A 219 18.98 -18.95 -10.79
CA LEU A 219 19.42 -20.32 -11.06
C LEU A 219 18.42 -21.34 -10.50
N ILE A 220 18.19 -22.41 -11.25
CA ILE A 220 17.38 -23.56 -10.83
C ILE A 220 18.25 -24.45 -9.95
N CYS A 221 17.89 -24.52 -8.66
CA CYS A 221 18.64 -25.30 -7.66
C CYS A 221 17.76 -26.38 -7.04
N THR A 222 18.37 -27.44 -6.56
CA THR A 222 17.69 -28.40 -5.71
C THR A 222 17.48 -27.83 -4.32
N ILE A 223 16.31 -28.10 -3.69
CA ILE A 223 16.00 -27.61 -2.33
C ILE A 223 16.88 -28.30 -1.30
N ALA A 224 17.23 -29.60 -1.53
CA ALA A 224 17.92 -30.42 -0.55
C ALA A 224 19.35 -29.95 -0.26
N ASP A 225 20.12 -29.63 -1.30
CA ASP A 225 21.55 -29.30 -1.20
C ASP A 225 21.86 -27.86 -1.66
N ARG A 226 20.86 -27.15 -2.19
CA ARG A 226 20.95 -25.77 -2.68
C ARG A 226 21.98 -25.56 -3.79
N ARG A 227 22.30 -26.61 -4.56
CA ARG A 227 23.23 -26.55 -5.67
C ARG A 227 22.51 -26.35 -6.99
N PRO A 228 23.12 -25.65 -7.96
CA PRO A 228 22.61 -25.57 -9.32
C PRO A 228 22.36 -26.98 -9.90
N PHE A 229 21.16 -27.17 -10.43
CA PHE A 229 20.75 -28.45 -10.99
C PHE A 229 21.28 -28.62 -12.43
N THR A 230 21.66 -29.84 -12.78
CA THR A 230 21.95 -30.22 -14.16
C THR A 230 21.18 -31.49 -14.48
N GLY A 231 20.35 -31.46 -15.53
CA GLY A 231 19.54 -32.59 -15.94
C GLY A 231 18.27 -32.18 -16.65
N ARG A 232 17.42 -33.16 -16.94
CA ARG A 232 16.13 -32.94 -17.58
C ARG A 232 15.01 -32.72 -16.53
N LEU A 233 14.30 -31.65 -16.63
CA LEU A 233 13.08 -31.38 -15.87
C LEU A 233 11.89 -31.78 -16.70
N GLU A 234 11.06 -32.70 -16.21
CA GLU A 234 9.83 -33.14 -16.88
C GLU A 234 8.61 -32.75 -16.06
N LYS A 235 7.83 -31.77 -16.55
CA LYS A 235 6.57 -31.30 -15.93
C LYS A 235 6.72 -31.00 -14.43
N THR A 236 7.89 -30.58 -14.04
CA THR A 236 8.25 -30.33 -12.63
C THR A 236 7.88 -28.90 -12.26
N GLY A 237 7.28 -28.72 -11.10
CA GLY A 237 7.08 -27.39 -10.53
C GLY A 237 8.38 -26.88 -9.92
N ILE A 238 8.75 -25.65 -10.29
CA ILE A 238 9.84 -24.92 -9.64
C ILE A 238 9.26 -23.81 -8.82
N VAL A 239 9.63 -23.77 -7.53
CA VAL A 239 9.25 -22.70 -6.65
C VAL A 239 10.07 -21.45 -6.98
N ARG A 240 9.41 -20.43 -7.50
CA ARG A 240 9.98 -19.08 -7.62
C ARG A 240 9.50 -18.23 -6.45
N LYS A 241 9.96 -16.99 -6.34
CA LYS A 241 9.42 -16.02 -5.36
C LYS A 241 7.91 -15.76 -5.50
N ALA A 242 7.29 -16.18 -6.62
CA ALA A 242 5.85 -16.13 -6.82
C ALA A 242 5.14 -17.23 -6.01
N PHE A 243 3.89 -16.99 -5.65
CA PHE A 243 3.06 -17.89 -4.83
C PHE A 243 2.91 -19.30 -5.41
N PHE A 244 2.94 -19.43 -6.73
CA PHE A 244 2.76 -20.70 -7.42
C PHE A 244 4.02 -21.13 -8.17
N PRO A 245 4.32 -22.43 -8.15
CA PRO A 245 5.39 -22.95 -8.97
C PRO A 245 4.99 -22.89 -10.46
N ASN A 246 5.92 -22.49 -11.30
CA ASN A 246 5.77 -22.66 -12.73
C ASN A 246 6.00 -24.12 -13.10
N LEU A 247 5.09 -24.70 -13.85
CA LEU A 247 5.23 -26.05 -14.39
C LEU A 247 5.84 -25.95 -15.78
N PHE A 248 7.00 -26.58 -15.99
CA PHE A 248 7.65 -26.58 -17.29
C PHE A 248 8.53 -27.81 -17.50
N THR A 249 8.86 -28.06 -18.76
CA THR A 249 9.77 -29.10 -19.22
C THR A 249 10.95 -28.41 -19.89
N THR A 250 12.17 -28.75 -19.52
CA THR A 250 13.37 -28.24 -20.18
C THR A 250 14.60 -29.06 -19.80
N GLN A 251 15.68 -28.91 -20.55
CA GLN A 251 17.01 -29.29 -20.13
C GLN A 251 17.60 -28.16 -19.29
N VAL A 252 18.30 -28.50 -18.22
CA VAL A 252 18.97 -27.54 -17.34
C VAL A 252 20.44 -27.92 -17.24
N LYS A 253 21.31 -26.92 -17.36
CA LYS A 253 22.75 -27.07 -17.19
C LYS A 253 23.23 -26.01 -16.21
N GLU A 254 23.86 -26.46 -15.12
CA GLU A 254 24.36 -25.55 -14.07
C GLU A 254 23.32 -24.51 -13.58
N GLY A 255 22.06 -24.92 -13.44
CA GLY A 255 20.98 -24.07 -12.97
C GLY A 255 20.31 -23.21 -14.04
N VAL A 256 20.76 -23.16 -15.27
CA VAL A 256 20.16 -22.40 -16.37
C VAL A 256 19.45 -23.31 -17.37
N CYS A 257 18.39 -22.81 -18.00
CA CYS A 257 17.72 -23.54 -19.08
C CYS A 257 18.66 -23.66 -20.29
N ASP A 258 18.81 -24.86 -20.84
CA ASP A 258 19.62 -25.13 -22.01
C ASP A 258 18.94 -26.17 -22.90
N GLY A 259 18.33 -25.75 -23.99
CA GLY A 259 17.52 -26.57 -24.89
C GLY A 259 16.07 -26.18 -25.02
N GLY A 260 15.23 -27.12 -25.44
CA GLY A 260 13.81 -26.91 -25.61
C GLY A 260 13.09 -26.64 -24.27
N TYR A 261 12.24 -25.61 -24.24
CA TYR A 261 11.45 -25.18 -23.10
C TYR A 261 9.98 -25.23 -23.42
N CYS A 262 9.19 -25.81 -22.54
CA CYS A 262 7.74 -25.83 -22.64
C CYS A 262 7.13 -25.54 -21.26
N GLU A 263 6.37 -24.45 -21.17
CA GLU A 263 5.64 -24.04 -19.97
C GLU A 263 4.16 -24.40 -20.10
N TYR A 264 3.51 -24.68 -18.97
CA TYR A 264 2.15 -25.16 -18.94
C TYR A 264 1.25 -24.32 -18.05
N TYR A 265 0.01 -24.08 -18.49
CA TYR A 265 -1.12 -23.72 -17.63
C TYR A 265 -1.70 -24.97 -16.97
N THR A 266 -2.22 -24.80 -15.77
CA THR A 266 -3.11 -25.81 -15.15
C THR A 266 -4.53 -25.28 -15.22
N ILE A 267 -5.37 -25.91 -16.04
CA ILE A 267 -6.77 -25.56 -16.23
C ILE A 267 -7.59 -26.80 -15.88
N ASP A 268 -8.49 -26.70 -14.90
CA ASP A 268 -9.31 -27.82 -14.42
C ASP A 268 -8.51 -29.12 -14.14
N GLY A 269 -7.30 -28.96 -13.59
CA GLY A 269 -6.38 -30.06 -13.29
C GLY A 269 -5.67 -30.65 -14.51
N ARG A 270 -5.85 -30.11 -15.70
CA ARG A 270 -5.17 -30.52 -16.93
C ARG A 270 -4.06 -29.56 -17.30
N LEU A 271 -2.94 -30.09 -17.80
CA LEU A 271 -1.83 -29.29 -18.30
C LEU A 271 -2.07 -28.91 -19.76
N THR A 272 -2.10 -27.62 -20.03
CA THR A 272 -2.19 -27.05 -21.38
C THR A 272 -0.96 -26.20 -21.64
N VAL A 273 -0.39 -26.31 -22.85
CA VAL A 273 0.82 -25.56 -23.21
C VAL A 273 0.54 -24.06 -23.13
N ALA A 274 1.38 -23.35 -22.36
CA ALA A 274 1.34 -21.90 -22.21
C ALA A 274 2.38 -21.19 -23.09
N LYS A 275 3.58 -21.79 -23.18
CA LYS A 275 4.70 -21.21 -23.91
C LYS A 275 5.65 -22.30 -24.40
N THR A 276 6.17 -22.14 -25.61
CA THR A 276 7.32 -22.90 -26.08
C THR A 276 8.45 -21.97 -26.47
N ALA A 277 9.68 -22.35 -26.20
CA ALA A 277 10.88 -21.59 -26.49
C ALA A 277 12.09 -22.53 -26.61
N THR A 278 13.19 -21.98 -27.12
CA THR A 278 14.51 -22.63 -27.04
C THR A 278 15.45 -21.72 -26.26
N TYR A 279 16.26 -22.30 -25.42
CA TYR A 279 17.29 -21.61 -24.65
C TYR A 279 18.66 -22.19 -24.95
N ILE A 280 19.67 -21.32 -24.97
CA ILE A 280 21.09 -21.68 -25.03
C ILE A 280 21.76 -20.91 -23.90
N ASP A 281 22.40 -21.60 -22.96
CA ASP A 281 23.07 -21.04 -21.77
C ASP A 281 22.19 -19.99 -21.04
N GLY A 282 20.92 -20.32 -20.79
CA GLY A 282 19.95 -19.48 -20.10
C GLY A 282 19.39 -18.31 -20.92
N LYS A 283 19.82 -18.10 -22.16
CA LYS A 283 19.32 -17.06 -23.04
C LYS A 283 18.35 -17.64 -24.07
N LEU A 284 17.29 -16.85 -24.37
CA LEU A 284 16.34 -17.20 -25.43
C LEU A 284 17.03 -17.21 -26.80
N ASP A 285 16.90 -18.31 -27.51
CA ASP A 285 17.40 -18.46 -28.88
C ASP A 285 16.35 -19.14 -29.76
N GLY A 286 15.99 -18.51 -30.89
CA GLY A 286 15.01 -19.02 -31.83
C GLY A 286 13.57 -18.56 -31.59
N ALA A 287 12.62 -19.40 -32.03
CA ALA A 287 11.20 -19.07 -31.99
C ALA A 287 10.59 -19.22 -30.61
N VAL A 288 9.89 -18.20 -30.17
CA VAL A 288 9.04 -18.24 -28.97
C VAL A 288 7.59 -18.20 -29.41
N LYS A 289 6.79 -19.10 -28.87
CA LYS A 289 5.33 -19.13 -29.10
C LYS A 289 4.63 -19.09 -27.74
N THR A 290 3.71 -18.16 -27.57
CA THR A 290 2.78 -18.11 -26.44
C THR A 290 1.41 -18.57 -26.91
N TYR A 291 0.68 -19.19 -26.00
CA TYR A 291 -0.62 -19.78 -26.29
C TYR A 291 -1.66 -19.30 -25.28
N HIS A 292 -2.86 -19.02 -25.76
CA HIS A 292 -4.01 -18.81 -24.87
C HIS A 292 -4.41 -20.13 -24.20
N PRO A 293 -5.18 -20.07 -23.11
CA PRO A 293 -5.70 -21.26 -22.42
C PRO A 293 -6.52 -22.20 -23.33
N ASN A 294 -7.09 -21.69 -24.41
CA ASN A 294 -7.80 -22.47 -25.43
C ASN A 294 -6.89 -23.11 -26.50
N GLY A 295 -5.56 -23.01 -26.36
CA GLY A 295 -4.57 -23.58 -27.26
C GLY A 295 -4.26 -22.76 -28.52
N ARG A 296 -4.90 -21.60 -28.74
CA ARG A 296 -4.59 -20.73 -29.88
C ARG A 296 -3.27 -19.97 -29.61
N VAL A 297 -2.45 -19.82 -30.67
CA VAL A 297 -1.21 -19.03 -30.60
C VAL A 297 -1.58 -17.55 -30.41
N GLU A 298 -0.99 -16.94 -29.39
CA GLU A 298 -1.22 -15.52 -29.05
C GLU A 298 -0.32 -14.63 -29.90
N VAL A 299 0.99 -14.81 -29.82
CA VAL A 299 1.99 -14.05 -30.59
C VAL A 299 3.22 -14.93 -30.85
N PRO A 300 3.66 -15.12 -32.08
CA PRO A 300 4.96 -15.69 -32.40
C PRO A 300 6.04 -14.61 -32.30
N GLY A 301 7.06 -14.82 -31.49
CA GLY A 301 8.26 -13.99 -31.43
C GLY A 301 9.49 -14.79 -31.91
N ILE A 302 10.43 -14.12 -32.58
CA ILE A 302 11.72 -14.69 -32.94
C ILE A 302 12.79 -13.93 -32.16
N TYR A 303 13.55 -14.64 -31.34
CA TYR A 303 14.66 -14.09 -30.59
C TYR A 303 15.96 -14.73 -31.11
N LYS A 304 16.99 -13.92 -31.27
CA LYS A 304 18.32 -14.40 -31.65
C LYS A 304 19.30 -13.93 -30.59
N THR A 305 20.01 -14.86 -29.97
CA THR A 305 21.10 -14.52 -29.07
C THR A 305 22.16 -13.76 -29.88
N MET A 306 22.41 -12.48 -29.56
CA MET A 306 23.60 -11.81 -30.07
C MET A 306 24.80 -12.37 -29.31
N LEU A 307 25.70 -12.99 -30.05
CA LEU A 307 26.99 -13.48 -29.58
C LEU A 307 27.85 -12.33 -29.08
#